data_e20d9eb77c1978ba9da9823ff4fefe84
#
_entry.id   e20d9eb77c1978ba9da9823ff4fefe84
#
_cell.length_a   1.000
_cell.length_b   1.000
_cell.length_c   1.000
_cell.angle_alpha   90.00
_cell.angle_beta   90.00
_cell.angle_gamma   90.00
#
_symmetry.space_group_name_H-M   'P 1'
#
loop_
_entity.id
_entity.type
_entity.pdbx_description
1 polymer ?
#
loop_
_entity_poly.entity_id
_entity_poly.type
_entity_poly.pdbx_seq_one_letter_code
_entity_poly.pdbx_strand_id
1 'polypeptide(L)'
;MKYDIFISYRRKGGYETAKHLYDLFSKDGYRVSFDLDTLRNGDFDQALLKRIDQCSDFILILSKGAFARTLDPAFNPRQDWLRIELAYALKKQKNIIPILLEGFEGFPENLPADIKDVAKKNGPQYNQYYFDEFYKKLKTDFLETRKSRFFSLKTILILSALILCAGGIWWYLQEVSGKQCILSKNNTINKSDTLKTESPDSPA
;
A
#
# COMPACT_ATOMS: atom_id res chain seq x y z
N MET A 1 14.58 3.16 8.53
CA MET A 1 13.14 2.93 8.26
C MET A 1 12.86 3.41 6.86
N LYS A 2 12.06 2.70 6.09
CA LYS A 2 11.66 3.13 4.75
C LYS A 2 10.30 3.84 4.87
N TYR A 3 10.15 5.02 4.26
CA TYR A 3 8.87 5.72 4.13
C TYR A 3 8.19 5.35 2.82
N ASP A 4 6.87 5.40 2.82
CA ASP A 4 6.08 5.19 1.60
C ASP A 4 5.79 6.54 0.93
N ILE A 5 5.41 7.54 1.73
CA ILE A 5 4.98 8.87 1.29
C ILE A 5 5.77 9.95 2.06
N PHE A 6 6.19 10.98 1.35
CA PHE A 6 6.69 12.24 1.92
C PHE A 6 5.70 13.36 1.59
N ILE A 7 5.30 14.18 2.59
CA ILE A 7 4.41 15.32 2.39
C ILE A 7 5.17 16.62 2.58
N SER A 8 5.30 17.39 1.49
CA SER A 8 5.88 18.73 1.45
C SER A 8 4.81 19.79 1.34
N TYR A 9 4.90 20.85 2.13
CA TYR A 9 3.89 21.90 2.18
C TYR A 9 4.43 23.21 2.76
N ARG A 10 3.75 24.32 2.47
CA ARG A 10 3.94 25.57 3.23
C ARG A 10 3.09 25.55 4.48
N ARG A 11 3.67 25.88 5.65
CA ARG A 11 2.91 25.94 6.91
C ARG A 11 1.69 26.86 6.77
N LYS A 12 1.88 28.04 6.18
CA LYS A 12 0.77 28.96 5.91
C LYS A 12 -0.09 28.42 4.76
N GLY A 13 -1.31 28.04 5.07
CA GLY A 13 -2.32 27.59 4.10
C GLY A 13 -2.24 26.11 3.69
N GLY A 14 -1.16 25.38 4.03
CA GLY A 14 -1.02 23.97 3.67
C GLY A 14 -1.06 22.98 4.85
N TYR A 15 -0.86 23.49 6.07
CA TYR A 15 -0.70 22.63 7.25
C TYR A 15 -1.91 21.73 7.53
N GLU A 16 -3.12 22.29 7.54
CA GLU A 16 -4.33 21.54 7.87
C GLU A 16 -4.57 20.37 6.91
N THR A 17 -4.43 20.64 5.61
CA THR A 17 -4.56 19.59 4.58
C THR A 17 -3.44 18.55 4.71
N ALA A 18 -2.20 19.00 4.95
CA ALA A 18 -1.07 18.10 5.12
C ALA A 18 -1.26 17.17 6.33
N LYS A 19 -1.70 17.73 7.46
CA LYS A 19 -1.98 16.97 8.69
C LYS A 19 -3.13 15.99 8.49
N HIS A 20 -4.20 16.42 7.85
CA HIS A 20 -5.35 15.55 7.56
C HIS A 20 -4.95 14.37 6.68
N LEU A 21 -4.21 14.61 5.60
CA LEU A 21 -3.70 13.55 4.74
C LEU A 21 -2.72 12.63 5.47
N TYR A 22 -1.85 13.19 6.31
CA TYR A 22 -0.96 12.39 7.17
C TYR A 22 -1.74 11.41 8.04
N ASP A 23 -2.79 11.89 8.72
CA ASP A 23 -3.61 11.07 9.61
C ASP A 23 -4.32 9.94 8.85
N LEU A 24 -4.90 10.25 7.70
CA LEU A 24 -5.60 9.27 6.88
C LEU A 24 -4.66 8.22 6.28
N PHE A 25 -3.54 8.64 5.70
CA PHE A 25 -2.56 7.70 5.18
C PHE A 25 -1.97 6.82 6.29
N SER A 26 -1.71 7.41 7.46
CA SER A 26 -1.22 6.65 8.62
C SER A 26 -2.26 5.63 9.10
N LYS A 27 -3.54 6.01 9.13
CA LYS A 27 -4.66 5.11 9.44
C LYS A 27 -4.79 3.98 8.42
N ASP A 28 -4.59 4.29 7.14
CA ASP A 28 -4.54 3.28 6.07
C ASP A 28 -3.23 2.47 6.11
N GLY A 29 -2.29 2.81 7.07
CA GLY A 29 -1.05 2.15 7.44
C GLY A 29 0.09 2.43 6.46
N TYR A 30 0.07 3.52 5.66
CA TYR A 30 1.25 4.03 5.00
C TYR A 30 2.23 4.61 6.01
N ARG A 31 3.51 4.45 5.77
CA ARG A 31 4.57 5.11 6.53
C ARG A 31 4.80 6.48 5.92
N VAL A 32 4.28 7.50 6.56
CA VAL A 32 4.30 8.86 6.05
C VAL A 32 5.37 9.67 6.76
N SER A 33 6.24 10.34 6.01
CA SER A 33 7.09 11.41 6.51
C SER A 33 6.32 12.72 6.41
N PHE A 34 6.01 13.29 7.54
CA PHE A 34 5.38 14.58 7.72
C PHE A 34 6.26 15.42 8.65
N ASP A 35 6.47 16.68 8.31
CA ASP A 35 7.32 17.57 9.11
C ASP A 35 6.58 17.94 10.41
N LEU A 36 6.86 17.18 11.46
CA LEU A 36 6.58 17.58 12.82
C LEU A 36 7.86 18.18 13.38
N ASP A 37 7.79 19.32 14.00
CA ASP A 37 8.80 20.17 14.66
C ASP A 37 9.96 19.49 15.44
N THR A 38 10.25 18.22 15.19
CA THR A 38 11.13 17.39 16.00
C THR A 38 12.62 17.53 15.71
N LEU A 39 13.02 18.29 14.69
CA LEU A 39 14.43 18.37 14.29
C LEU A 39 14.86 19.84 14.16
N ARG A 40 15.31 20.45 15.28
CA ARG A 40 15.74 21.86 15.32
C ARG A 40 17.26 22.08 15.35
N ASN A 41 18.09 21.03 15.18
CA ASN A 41 19.54 21.15 15.27
C ASN A 41 20.24 20.75 13.96
N GLY A 42 21.33 21.39 13.62
CA GLY A 42 22.17 21.42 12.44
C GLY A 42 22.32 20.21 11.50
N ASP A 43 21.95 19.00 11.91
CA ASP A 43 21.90 17.81 11.05
C ASP A 43 20.55 17.62 10.34
N PHE A 44 19.68 18.62 10.40
CA PHE A 44 18.29 18.60 9.89
C PHE A 44 18.22 18.33 8.39
N ASP A 45 19.09 18.98 7.64
CA ASP A 45 19.09 18.99 6.17
C ASP A 45 19.30 17.58 5.61
N GLN A 46 20.29 16.86 6.13
CA GLN A 46 20.61 15.53 5.64
C GLN A 46 19.54 14.50 6.06
N ALA A 47 19.01 14.63 7.29
CA ALA A 47 17.96 13.73 7.77
C ALA A 47 16.67 13.87 6.95
N LEU A 48 16.30 15.09 6.56
CA LEU A 48 15.13 15.38 5.76
C LEU A 48 15.29 14.83 4.34
N LEU A 49 16.40 15.12 3.67
CA LEU A 49 16.70 14.60 2.33
C LEU A 49 16.76 13.07 2.32
N LYS A 50 17.31 12.46 3.37
CA LYS A 50 17.31 11.00 3.54
C LYS A 50 15.90 10.41 3.63
N ARG A 51 14.92 11.13 4.21
CA ARG A 51 13.52 10.70 4.23
C ARG A 51 12.91 10.73 2.83
N ILE A 52 13.24 11.74 2.03
CA ILE A 52 12.84 11.81 0.61
C ILE A 52 13.46 10.66 -0.18
N ASP A 53 14.74 10.32 0.05
CA ASP A 53 15.36 9.15 -0.58
C ASP A 53 14.60 7.84 -0.29
N GLN A 54 14.06 7.71 0.92
CA GLN A 54 13.39 6.50 1.38
C GLN A 54 11.95 6.36 0.92
N CYS A 55 11.29 7.45 0.47
CA CYS A 55 9.92 7.40 -0.02
C CYS A 55 9.84 7.07 -1.52
N SER A 56 8.69 6.56 -1.96
CA SER A 56 8.36 6.41 -3.37
C SER A 56 7.57 7.62 -3.87
N ASP A 57 6.58 8.03 -3.10
CA ASP A 57 5.66 9.11 -3.44
C ASP A 57 6.01 10.38 -2.68
N PHE A 58 6.03 11.50 -3.41
CA PHE A 58 6.27 12.83 -2.88
C PHE A 58 5.01 13.70 -3.13
N ILE A 59 4.23 13.91 -2.09
CA ILE A 59 3.04 14.76 -2.14
C ILE A 59 3.46 16.20 -1.90
N LEU A 60 3.13 17.08 -2.85
CA LEU A 60 3.39 18.51 -2.78
C LEU A 60 2.08 19.27 -2.63
N ILE A 61 1.82 19.86 -1.46
CA ILE A 61 0.60 20.63 -1.21
C ILE A 61 0.83 22.08 -1.62
N LEU A 62 0.04 22.53 -2.59
CA LEU A 62 0.11 23.83 -3.19
C LEU A 62 -1.07 24.70 -2.77
N SER A 63 -0.84 25.54 -1.79
CA SER A 63 -1.76 26.59 -1.33
C SER A 63 -1.52 27.91 -2.04
N LYS A 64 -2.43 28.88 -1.86
CA LYS A 64 -2.23 30.25 -2.32
C LYS A 64 -0.85 30.77 -1.90
N GLY A 65 -0.09 31.29 -2.87
CA GLY A 65 1.25 31.81 -2.61
C GLY A 65 2.31 30.79 -2.23
N ALA A 66 2.13 29.49 -2.56
CA ALA A 66 3.09 28.43 -2.25
C ALA A 66 4.51 28.77 -2.75
N PHE A 67 4.65 29.42 -3.89
CA PHE A 67 5.93 29.82 -4.47
C PHE A 67 6.34 31.27 -4.16
N ALA A 68 5.62 32.01 -3.30
CA ALA A 68 5.93 33.41 -3.02
C ALA A 68 7.37 33.60 -2.52
N ARG A 69 7.85 32.77 -1.57
CA ARG A 69 9.25 32.83 -1.11
C ARG A 69 10.25 32.42 -2.18
N THR A 70 9.90 31.45 -2.99
CA THR A 70 10.75 30.94 -4.07
C THR A 70 11.02 32.00 -5.14
N LEU A 71 10.05 32.89 -5.36
CA LEU A 71 10.10 33.95 -6.35
C LEU A 71 10.57 35.29 -5.78
N ASP A 72 10.69 35.40 -4.47
CA ASP A 72 11.19 36.59 -3.80
C ASP A 72 12.73 36.67 -3.94
N PRO A 73 13.27 37.66 -4.71
CA PRO A 73 14.71 37.80 -4.88
C PRO A 73 15.44 38.17 -3.58
N ALA A 74 14.73 38.73 -2.60
CA ALA A 74 15.30 39.06 -1.30
C ALA A 74 15.34 37.87 -0.36
N PHE A 75 14.64 36.78 -0.66
CA PHE A 75 14.61 35.59 0.20
C PHE A 75 15.80 34.66 -0.10
N ASN A 76 16.50 34.22 0.94
CA ASN A 76 17.61 33.29 0.78
C ASN A 76 17.11 31.90 0.30
N PRO A 77 17.48 31.47 -0.93
CA PRO A 77 17.04 30.19 -1.48
C PRO A 77 17.42 28.97 -0.61
N ARG A 78 18.50 29.08 0.16
CA ARG A 78 18.95 28.00 1.07
C ARG A 78 18.04 27.85 2.31
N GLN A 79 17.12 28.76 2.52
CA GLN A 79 16.14 28.73 3.60
C GLN A 79 14.73 28.40 3.08
N ASP A 80 14.58 28.19 1.78
CA ASP A 80 13.32 27.78 1.15
C ASP A 80 13.20 26.25 1.13
N TRP A 81 12.74 25.70 2.22
CA TRP A 81 12.62 24.25 2.38
C TRP A 81 11.72 23.60 1.32
N LEU A 82 10.58 24.18 0.98
CA LEU A 82 9.72 23.63 -0.08
C LEU A 82 10.47 23.52 -1.41
N ARG A 83 11.27 24.52 -1.76
CA ARG A 83 12.11 24.49 -2.97
C ARG A 83 13.19 23.41 -2.86
N ILE A 84 13.89 23.33 -1.73
CA ILE A 84 14.97 22.36 -1.50
C ILE A 84 14.44 20.93 -1.59
N GLU A 85 13.34 20.65 -0.92
CA GLU A 85 12.67 19.34 -0.93
C GLU A 85 12.22 18.95 -2.33
N LEU A 86 11.54 19.88 -3.02
CA LEU A 86 11.05 19.67 -4.37
C LEU A 86 12.17 19.47 -5.40
N ALA A 87 13.21 20.29 -5.36
CA ALA A 87 14.38 20.15 -6.22
C ALA A 87 15.06 18.80 -6.02
N TYR A 88 15.18 18.36 -4.76
CA TYR A 88 15.76 17.08 -4.44
C TYR A 88 14.86 15.92 -4.92
N ALA A 89 13.55 15.99 -4.72
CA ALA A 89 12.60 15.00 -5.19
C ALA A 89 12.61 14.86 -6.73
N LEU A 90 12.69 16.00 -7.45
CA LEU A 90 12.84 16.02 -8.91
C LEU A 90 14.14 15.36 -9.35
N LYS A 91 15.28 15.74 -8.73
CA LYS A 91 16.59 15.13 -8.99
C LYS A 91 16.60 13.62 -8.77
N LYS A 92 15.86 13.14 -7.77
CA LYS A 92 15.74 11.72 -7.43
C LYS A 92 14.64 11.00 -8.21
N GLN A 93 14.00 11.69 -9.15
CA GLN A 93 12.92 11.13 -9.99
C GLN A 93 11.79 10.48 -9.17
N LYS A 94 11.43 11.10 -8.04
CA LYS A 94 10.31 10.65 -7.23
C LYS A 94 8.98 10.82 -7.96
N ASN A 95 8.00 10.00 -7.62
CA ASN A 95 6.63 10.23 -8.05
C ASN A 95 6.08 11.47 -7.34
N ILE A 96 6.13 12.63 -8.03
CA ILE A 96 5.71 13.91 -7.46
C ILE A 96 4.25 14.14 -7.81
N ILE A 97 3.42 14.33 -6.78
CA ILE A 97 1.98 14.49 -6.87
C ILE A 97 1.61 15.86 -6.30
N PRO A 98 1.42 16.90 -7.14
CA PRO A 98 0.94 18.19 -6.67
C PRO A 98 -0.55 18.09 -6.30
N ILE A 99 -0.89 18.50 -5.08
CA ILE A 99 -2.28 18.65 -4.62
C ILE A 99 -2.60 20.14 -4.62
N LEU A 100 -3.52 20.53 -5.49
CA LEU A 100 -3.88 21.91 -5.70
C LEU A 100 -5.00 22.30 -4.75
N LEU A 101 -4.71 23.18 -3.77
CA LEU A 101 -5.69 23.72 -2.86
C LEU A 101 -6.47 24.88 -3.47
N GLU A 102 -7.61 25.18 -2.87
CA GLU A 102 -8.37 26.37 -3.25
C GLU A 102 -7.51 27.64 -3.14
N GLY A 103 -7.60 28.49 -4.17
CA GLY A 103 -6.81 29.72 -4.27
C GLY A 103 -5.38 29.53 -4.79
N PHE A 104 -4.96 28.32 -5.18
CA PHE A 104 -3.72 28.16 -5.93
C PHE A 104 -3.92 28.61 -7.38
N GLU A 105 -3.20 29.63 -7.79
CA GLU A 105 -3.38 30.34 -9.07
C GLU A 105 -2.67 29.68 -10.25
N GLY A 106 -2.01 28.52 -10.03
CA GLY A 106 -1.22 27.84 -11.04
C GLY A 106 0.29 27.95 -10.82
N PHE A 107 1.04 27.25 -11.66
CA PHE A 107 2.50 27.29 -11.59
C PHE A 107 3.01 28.56 -12.26
N PRO A 108 3.85 29.37 -11.56
CA PRO A 108 4.47 30.55 -12.15
C PRO A 108 5.38 30.20 -13.34
N GLU A 109 5.39 31.01 -14.38
CA GLU A 109 6.26 30.80 -15.54
C GLU A 109 7.76 30.98 -15.22
N ASN A 110 8.07 31.85 -14.26
CA ASN A 110 9.43 32.19 -13.84
C ASN A 110 9.96 31.33 -12.69
N LEU A 111 9.47 30.07 -12.56
CA LEU A 111 10.03 29.13 -11.58
C LEU A 111 11.53 28.89 -11.82
N PRO A 112 12.34 28.81 -10.75
CA PRO A 112 13.75 28.45 -10.85
C PRO A 112 13.98 27.13 -11.60
N ALA A 113 15.09 27.04 -12.34
CA ALA A 113 15.40 25.91 -13.21
C ALA A 113 15.44 24.56 -12.50
N ASP A 114 15.79 24.54 -11.21
CA ASP A 114 15.88 23.34 -10.38
C ASP A 114 14.50 22.74 -9.99
N ILE A 115 13.41 23.52 -10.11
CA ILE A 115 12.06 23.08 -9.77
C ILE A 115 11.02 23.26 -10.89
N LYS A 116 11.38 23.90 -12.01
CA LYS A 116 10.44 24.23 -13.09
C LYS A 116 9.67 23.01 -13.65
N ASP A 117 10.29 21.83 -13.61
CA ASP A 117 9.69 20.59 -14.12
C ASP A 117 8.50 20.11 -13.28
N VAL A 118 8.25 20.71 -12.11
CA VAL A 118 7.04 20.46 -11.34
C VAL A 118 5.77 20.85 -12.08
N ALA A 119 5.84 21.88 -12.93
CA ALA A 119 4.71 22.33 -13.74
C ALA A 119 4.23 21.28 -14.77
N LYS A 120 5.06 20.28 -15.08
CA LYS A 120 4.71 19.14 -15.94
C LYS A 120 4.07 17.98 -15.17
N LYS A 121 4.01 18.07 -13.85
CA LYS A 121 3.44 17.00 -13.00
C LYS A 121 1.95 17.18 -12.86
N ASN A 122 1.23 16.06 -12.90
CA ASN A 122 -0.20 16.03 -12.73
C ASN A 122 -0.57 15.63 -11.30
N GLY A 123 -1.63 16.24 -10.80
CA GLY A 123 -2.16 15.90 -9.48
C GLY A 123 -3.62 16.30 -9.36
N PRO A 124 -4.33 15.75 -8.37
CA PRO A 124 -5.73 16.05 -8.17
C PRO A 124 -5.91 17.43 -7.54
N GLN A 125 -6.99 18.13 -7.95
CA GLN A 125 -7.46 19.30 -7.24
C GLN A 125 -8.13 18.87 -5.93
N TYR A 126 -7.71 19.46 -4.82
CA TYR A 126 -8.34 19.23 -3.53
C TYR A 126 -9.75 19.79 -3.52
N ASN A 127 -10.71 18.96 -3.06
CA ASN A 127 -12.08 19.40 -2.91
C ASN A 127 -12.59 18.92 -1.53
N GLN A 128 -12.93 19.87 -0.68
CA GLN A 128 -13.39 19.58 0.68
C GLN A 128 -14.78 18.91 0.67
N TYR A 129 -15.66 19.28 -0.26
CA TYR A 129 -17.02 18.73 -0.34
C TYR A 129 -17.04 17.30 -0.91
N TYR A 130 -16.09 16.97 -1.79
CA TYR A 130 -15.92 15.65 -2.40
C TYR A 130 -14.62 15.01 -1.95
N PHE A 131 -14.36 15.09 -0.64
CA PHE A 131 -13.08 14.65 -0.09
C PHE A 131 -12.84 13.15 -0.26
N ASP A 132 -13.86 12.32 -0.08
CA ASP A 132 -13.74 10.86 -0.17
C ASP A 132 -13.38 10.42 -1.59
N GLU A 133 -13.99 11.01 -2.61
CA GLU A 133 -13.66 10.79 -4.02
C GLU A 133 -12.25 11.26 -4.35
N PHE A 134 -11.88 12.47 -3.86
CA PHE A 134 -10.53 12.99 -4.01
C PHE A 134 -9.51 12.04 -3.38
N TYR A 135 -9.72 11.61 -2.14
CA TYR A 135 -8.79 10.74 -1.42
C TYR A 135 -8.70 9.35 -2.06
N LYS A 136 -9.83 8.79 -2.51
CA LYS A 136 -9.87 7.55 -3.27
C LYS A 136 -9.05 7.67 -4.56
N LYS A 137 -9.31 8.70 -5.36
CA LYS A 137 -8.59 8.97 -6.62
C LYS A 137 -7.09 9.17 -6.37
N LEU A 138 -6.71 9.92 -5.33
CA LEU A 138 -5.31 10.11 -4.95
C LEU A 138 -4.61 8.77 -4.71
N LYS A 139 -5.26 7.83 -4.02
CA LYS A 139 -4.69 6.51 -3.73
C LYS A 139 -4.66 5.57 -4.93
N THR A 140 -5.65 5.62 -5.82
CA THR A 140 -5.78 4.66 -6.91
C THR A 140 -5.01 5.07 -8.15
N ASP A 141 -5.00 6.37 -8.47
CA ASP A 141 -4.53 6.87 -9.76
C ASP A 141 -3.14 7.52 -9.66
N PHE A 142 -2.77 8.04 -8.48
CA PHE A 142 -1.56 8.85 -8.34
C PHE A 142 -0.46 8.18 -7.50
N LEU A 143 -0.78 7.41 -6.46
CA LEU A 143 0.25 6.75 -5.66
C LEU A 143 0.86 5.55 -6.39
N GLU A 144 2.19 5.52 -6.47
CA GLU A 144 2.94 4.34 -6.91
C GLU A 144 3.05 3.30 -5.78
N THR A 145 3.13 3.75 -4.54
CA THR A 145 3.11 2.88 -3.37
C THR A 145 1.72 2.27 -3.19
N ARG A 146 1.45 1.25 -3.98
CA ARG A 146 0.26 0.43 -3.73
C ARG A 146 0.51 -0.36 -2.45
N LYS A 147 -0.34 -0.16 -1.46
CA LYS A 147 -0.43 -1.15 -0.40
C LYS A 147 -0.77 -2.48 -1.06
N SER A 148 0.23 -3.36 -1.11
CA SER A 148 -0.09 -4.78 -1.14
C SER A 148 -1.19 -4.95 -0.10
N ARG A 149 -2.37 -5.41 -0.52
CA ARG A 149 -3.36 -5.91 0.42
C ARG A 149 -2.62 -6.97 1.20
N PHE A 150 -2.06 -6.63 2.32
CA PHE A 150 -1.66 -7.61 3.29
C PHE A 150 -2.93 -8.41 3.55
N PHE A 151 -2.95 -9.62 3.04
CA PHE A 151 -3.92 -10.60 3.51
C PHE A 151 -3.88 -10.50 5.01
N SER A 152 -4.96 -9.95 5.59
CA SER A 152 -5.05 -9.81 7.04
C SER A 152 -4.61 -11.14 7.63
N LEU A 153 -3.83 -11.14 8.70
CA LEU A 153 -3.50 -12.36 9.45
C LEU A 153 -4.74 -13.25 9.64
N LYS A 154 -5.92 -12.63 9.81
CA LYS A 154 -7.21 -13.31 9.83
C LYS A 154 -7.53 -14.06 8.52
N THR A 155 -7.23 -13.44 7.36
CA THR A 155 -7.48 -14.09 6.05
C THR A 155 -6.50 -15.24 5.82
N ILE A 156 -5.25 -15.09 6.24
CA ILE A 156 -4.24 -16.18 6.17
C ILE A 156 -4.65 -17.33 7.10
N LEU A 157 -5.10 -17.04 8.32
CA LEU A 157 -5.60 -18.03 9.26
C LEU A 157 -6.86 -18.75 8.74
N ILE A 158 -7.79 -18.03 8.12
CA ILE A 158 -8.98 -18.63 7.50
C ILE A 158 -8.59 -19.55 6.34
N LEU A 159 -7.71 -19.12 5.46
CA LEU A 159 -7.22 -19.94 4.34
C LEU A 159 -6.46 -21.17 4.83
N SER A 160 -5.62 -21.05 5.85
CA SER A 160 -4.92 -22.20 6.44
C SER A 160 -5.88 -23.19 7.10
N ALA A 161 -6.90 -22.71 7.81
CA ALA A 161 -7.94 -23.55 8.39
C ALA A 161 -8.73 -24.31 7.32
N LEU A 162 -9.09 -23.64 6.20
CA LEU A 162 -9.78 -24.29 5.08
C LEU A 162 -8.94 -25.38 4.42
N ILE A 163 -7.63 -25.15 4.25
CA ILE A 163 -6.71 -26.14 3.70
C ILE A 163 -6.61 -27.36 4.63
N LEU A 164 -6.52 -27.15 5.95
CA LEU A 164 -6.47 -28.21 6.94
C LEU A 164 -7.78 -29.03 6.96
N CYS A 165 -8.93 -28.36 6.89
CA CYS A 165 -10.23 -29.03 6.79
C CYS A 165 -10.35 -29.86 5.51
N ALA A 166 -9.95 -29.31 4.35
CA ALA A 166 -9.98 -30.02 3.09
C ALA A 166 -9.03 -31.25 3.10
N GLY A 167 -7.84 -31.11 3.67
CA GLY A 167 -6.89 -32.21 3.86
C GLY A 167 -7.42 -33.30 4.80
N GLY A 168 -8.08 -32.90 5.90
CA GLY A 168 -8.73 -33.83 6.83
C GLY A 168 -9.88 -34.59 6.20
N ILE A 169 -10.72 -33.92 5.42
CA ILE A 169 -11.82 -34.55 4.67
C ILE A 169 -11.26 -35.53 3.64
N TRP A 170 -10.24 -35.13 2.89
CA TRP A 170 -9.60 -36.01 1.90
C TRP A 170 -8.99 -37.25 2.53
N TRP A 171 -8.27 -37.11 3.66
CA TRP A 171 -7.71 -38.22 4.41
C TRP A 171 -8.80 -39.16 4.95
N TYR A 172 -9.90 -38.61 5.52
CA TYR A 172 -11.04 -39.38 6.02
C TYR A 172 -11.71 -40.19 4.88
N LEU A 173 -11.91 -39.60 3.71
CA LEU A 173 -12.47 -40.30 2.56
C LEU A 173 -11.59 -41.45 2.08
N GLN A 174 -10.27 -41.30 2.11
CA GLN A 174 -9.32 -42.34 1.80
C GLN A 174 -9.43 -43.51 2.79
N GLU A 175 -9.56 -43.22 4.08
CA GLU A 175 -9.69 -44.23 5.14
C GLU A 175 -11.00 -45.03 5.01
N VAL A 176 -12.10 -44.36 4.73
CA VAL A 176 -13.42 -44.99 4.50
C VAL A 176 -13.38 -45.86 3.24
N SER A 177 -12.80 -45.37 2.16
CA SER A 177 -12.65 -46.11 0.90
C SER A 177 -11.77 -47.37 1.08
N GLY A 178 -10.70 -47.30 1.87
CA GLY A 178 -9.86 -48.43 2.22
C GLY A 178 -10.58 -49.52 3.01
N LYS A 179 -11.42 -49.13 3.96
CA LYS A 179 -12.23 -50.05 4.76
C LYS A 179 -13.30 -50.78 3.92
N GLN A 180 -13.92 -50.08 2.96
CA GLN A 180 -14.86 -50.74 2.03
C GLN A 180 -14.20 -51.77 1.13
N CYS A 181 -12.97 -51.52 0.69
CA CYS A 181 -12.22 -52.47 -0.13
C CYS A 181 -11.87 -53.75 0.64
N ILE A 182 -11.56 -53.65 1.95
CA ILE A 182 -11.26 -54.79 2.80
C ILE A 182 -12.51 -55.63 3.08
N LEU A 183 -13.65 -54.97 3.34
CA LEU A 183 -14.95 -55.64 3.57
C LEU A 183 -15.44 -56.41 2.33
N SER A 184 -15.26 -55.78 1.14
CA SER A 184 -15.56 -56.45 -0.14
C SER A 184 -14.71 -57.70 -0.38
N LYS A 185 -13.43 -57.64 -0.05
CA LYS A 185 -12.50 -58.76 -0.21
C LYS A 185 -12.81 -59.93 0.74
N ASN A 186 -13.20 -59.63 1.99
CA ASN A 186 -13.59 -60.65 2.97
C ASN A 186 -14.92 -61.34 2.61
N ASN A 187 -15.88 -60.62 2.04
CA ASN A 187 -17.14 -61.18 1.56
C ASN A 187 -16.95 -62.11 0.35
N THR A 188 -15.94 -61.84 -0.49
CA THR A 188 -15.61 -62.69 -1.66
C THR A 188 -14.94 -64.00 -1.20
N ILE A 189 -14.11 -63.94 -0.17
CA ILE A 189 -13.40 -65.13 0.38
C ILE A 189 -14.42 -66.05 1.08
N ASN A 190 -15.32 -65.53 1.92
CA ASN A 190 -16.36 -66.32 2.58
C ASN A 190 -17.34 -66.98 1.58
N LYS A 191 -17.61 -66.37 0.43
CA LYS A 191 -18.47 -66.96 -0.59
C LYS A 191 -17.81 -68.06 -1.38
N SER A 192 -16.46 -68.07 -1.47
CA SER A 192 -15.71 -69.17 -2.11
C SER A 192 -15.60 -70.41 -1.22
N ASP A 193 -15.57 -70.23 0.11
CA ASP A 193 -15.47 -71.37 1.05
C ASP A 193 -16.80 -72.07 1.26
N THR A 194 -17.93 -71.40 1.14
CA THR A 194 -19.28 -72.02 1.20
C THR A 194 -19.62 -72.85 -0.04
N LEU A 195 -18.94 -72.65 -1.18
CA LEU A 195 -19.15 -73.41 -2.39
C LEU A 195 -18.32 -74.73 -2.48
N LYS A 196 -17.46 -75.01 -1.51
CA LYS A 196 -16.58 -76.19 -1.50
C LYS A 196 -17.09 -77.31 -0.58
N THR A 197 -18.20 -77.11 0.08
CA THR A 197 -18.72 -78.09 1.07
C THR A 197 -19.96 -78.92 0.62
N GLU A 198 -20.39 -78.75 -0.65
CA GLU A 198 -21.43 -79.61 -1.23
C GLU A 198 -20.83 -80.50 -2.34
N SER A 199 -20.36 -81.68 -1.93
CA SER A 199 -20.16 -82.86 -2.77
C SER A 199 -21.17 -83.88 -2.38
N PRO A 200 -22.02 -84.37 -3.27
CA PRO A 200 -22.95 -85.44 -2.91
C PRO A 200 -22.27 -86.81 -3.04
N ASP A 201 -22.23 -87.50 -1.93
CA ASP A 201 -22.10 -88.98 -1.93
C ASP A 201 -23.33 -89.56 -2.56
N SER A 202 -23.16 -90.41 -3.50
CA SER A 202 -24.16 -91.30 -4.02
C SER A 202 -23.75 -92.74 -3.77
N PRO A 203 -24.60 -93.60 -3.21
CA PRO A 203 -24.34 -95.00 -3.16
C PRO A 203 -25.06 -95.80 -4.21
N ALA A 204 -24.43 -96.91 -4.64
CA ALA A 204 -24.80 -98.18 -5.21
C ALA A 204 -25.73 -98.26 -6.40
#